data_e3622e49551943d4003b229c7d9ec950
#
_entry.id   e3622e49551943d4003b229c7d9ec950
#
_cell.length_a   1.000
_cell.length_b   1.000
_cell.length_c   1.000
_cell.angle_alpha   90.00
_cell.angle_beta   90.00
_cell.angle_gamma   90.00
#
_symmetry.space_group_name_H-M   'P 1'
#
loop_
_entity.id
_entity.type
_entity.pdbx_description
1 polymer ?
#
loop_
_entity_poly.entity_id
_entity_poly.type
_entity_poly.pdbx_seq_one_letter_code
_entity_poly.pdbx_strand_id
1 'polypeptide(L)'
;MTYLELVNDVLVRLREEQVSTVSETTYSTLIGKFVNDAKRQIEDAYAWNVLGTTITVTTAQGTYSYALTGSGQKFQVLDVLNTTSNIRMKNIDFATMNRFQNFSTPVEGIPAYYAFDGVDGSYDTKVTIYPRPDGVYSIPFSLTVPQATLSSDSTVVKVPDTLVAQNAYARALVERGEDGGLSSSEAYLLYKAMLSDYIALEGTRYPENQEFVAI
;
A
#
# COMPACT_ATOMS: atom_id res chain seq x y z
N MET A 1 -5.86 -16.79 -3.66
CA MET A 1 -5.12 -17.90 -2.98
C MET A 1 -4.73 -17.47 -1.57
N THR A 2 -4.72 -18.42 -0.64
CA THR A 2 -4.13 -18.26 0.70
C THR A 2 -2.60 -18.27 0.62
N TYR A 3 -1.94 -17.88 1.69
CA TYR A 3 -0.47 -17.89 1.76
C TYR A 3 0.11 -19.30 1.55
N LEU A 4 -0.50 -20.32 2.18
CA LEU A 4 -0.09 -21.72 2.00
C LEU A 4 -0.33 -22.22 0.57
N GLU A 5 -1.48 -21.88 -0.04
CA GLU A 5 -1.77 -22.25 -1.43
C GLU A 5 -0.77 -21.64 -2.41
N LEU A 6 -0.35 -20.37 -2.20
CA LEU A 6 0.68 -19.72 -3.01
C LEU A 6 2.04 -20.42 -2.88
N VAL A 7 2.45 -20.77 -1.65
CA VAL A 7 3.70 -21.50 -1.42
C VAL A 7 3.66 -22.85 -2.10
N ASN A 8 2.56 -23.59 -1.96
CA ASN A 8 2.38 -24.91 -2.59
C ASN A 8 2.32 -24.83 -4.11
N ASP A 9 1.71 -23.79 -4.69
CA ASP A 9 1.72 -23.58 -6.15
C ASP A 9 3.14 -23.40 -6.68
N VAL A 10 3.97 -22.63 -5.98
CA VAL A 10 5.40 -22.46 -6.34
C VAL A 10 6.18 -23.76 -6.17
N LEU A 11 5.97 -24.51 -5.08
CA LEU A 11 6.63 -25.79 -4.84
C LEU A 11 6.32 -26.81 -5.95
N VAL A 12 5.04 -26.93 -6.34
CA VAL A 12 4.63 -27.81 -7.43
C VAL A 12 5.30 -27.45 -8.76
N ARG A 13 5.41 -26.15 -9.10
CA ARG A 13 6.13 -25.69 -10.31
C ARG A 13 7.62 -26.03 -10.26
N LEU A 14 8.19 -26.07 -9.07
CA LEU A 14 9.59 -26.48 -8.82
C LEU A 14 9.76 -28.01 -8.72
N ARG A 15 8.67 -28.78 -8.87
CA ARG A 15 8.65 -30.25 -8.73
C ARG A 15 9.04 -30.73 -7.32
N GLU A 16 8.71 -29.92 -6.32
CA GLU A 16 8.87 -30.25 -4.90
C GLU A 16 7.56 -30.74 -4.29
N GLU A 17 7.69 -31.41 -3.15
CA GLU A 17 6.51 -31.88 -2.39
C GLU A 17 5.76 -30.69 -1.76
N GLN A 18 4.44 -30.80 -1.74
CA GLN A 18 3.58 -29.82 -1.05
C GLN A 18 3.71 -29.99 0.46
N VAL A 19 3.53 -28.89 1.15
CA VAL A 19 3.59 -28.82 2.62
C VAL A 19 2.21 -28.53 3.23
N SER A 20 1.99 -28.96 4.46
CA SER A 20 0.76 -28.71 5.23
C SER A 20 0.79 -27.35 5.96
N THR A 21 1.97 -26.78 6.16
CA THR A 21 2.18 -25.41 6.69
C THR A 21 3.38 -24.77 6.02
N VAL A 22 3.38 -23.44 5.90
CA VAL A 22 4.51 -22.70 5.28
C VAL A 22 5.81 -22.87 6.05
N SER A 23 5.75 -23.11 7.35
CA SER A 23 6.92 -23.31 8.21
C SER A 23 7.39 -24.77 8.35
N GLU A 24 6.80 -25.71 7.60
CA GLU A 24 7.08 -27.14 7.74
C GLU A 24 8.54 -27.51 7.40
N THR A 25 9.08 -26.89 6.35
CA THR A 25 10.47 -27.08 5.94
C THR A 25 11.20 -25.75 5.84
N THR A 26 12.55 -25.80 5.88
CA THR A 26 13.37 -24.60 5.63
C THR A 26 13.14 -24.05 4.22
N TYR A 27 12.94 -24.94 3.25
CA TYR A 27 12.71 -24.54 1.86
C TYR A 27 11.32 -23.91 1.66
N SER A 28 10.26 -24.49 2.22
CA SER A 28 8.94 -23.87 2.17
C SER A 28 8.89 -22.51 2.85
N THR A 29 9.62 -22.35 3.96
CA THR A 29 9.80 -21.06 4.62
C THR A 29 10.51 -20.03 3.71
N LEU A 30 11.54 -20.46 2.95
CA LEU A 30 12.22 -19.60 1.96
C LEU A 30 11.27 -19.20 0.84
N ILE A 31 10.52 -20.13 0.27
CA ILE A 31 9.48 -19.83 -0.74
C ILE A 31 8.45 -18.84 -0.18
N GLY A 32 8.04 -19.00 1.07
CA GLY A 32 7.14 -18.07 1.75
C GLY A 32 7.70 -16.63 1.81
N LYS A 33 9.01 -16.45 1.99
CA LYS A 33 9.65 -15.13 1.88
C LYS A 33 9.59 -14.59 0.45
N PHE A 34 9.85 -15.42 -0.56
CA PHE A 34 9.73 -15.01 -1.97
C PHE A 34 8.30 -14.61 -2.33
N VAL A 35 7.28 -15.29 -1.81
CA VAL A 35 5.87 -14.92 -1.96
C VAL A 35 5.60 -13.52 -1.37
N ASN A 36 6.11 -13.23 -0.17
CA ASN A 36 5.95 -11.93 0.45
C ASN A 36 6.71 -10.83 -0.31
N ASP A 37 7.91 -11.09 -0.81
CA ASP A 37 8.68 -10.13 -1.61
C ASP A 37 8.02 -9.88 -2.97
N ALA A 38 7.49 -10.93 -3.61
CA ALA A 38 6.72 -10.82 -4.84
C ALA A 38 5.45 -9.97 -4.63
N LYS A 39 4.70 -10.25 -3.55
CA LYS A 39 3.53 -9.47 -3.15
C LYS A 39 3.87 -7.98 -3.02
N ARG A 40 4.92 -7.62 -2.27
CA ARG A 40 5.36 -6.23 -2.10
C ARG A 40 5.70 -5.57 -3.42
N GLN A 41 6.43 -6.27 -4.30
CA GLN A 41 6.80 -5.71 -5.61
C GLN A 41 5.58 -5.42 -6.48
N ILE A 42 4.55 -6.26 -6.42
CA ILE A 42 3.31 -6.07 -7.17
C ILE A 42 2.49 -4.91 -6.57
N GLU A 43 2.39 -4.83 -5.24
CA GLU A 43 1.73 -3.72 -4.54
C GLU A 43 2.36 -2.37 -4.86
N ASP A 44 3.69 -2.35 -5.05
CA ASP A 44 4.44 -1.14 -5.38
C ASP A 44 4.35 -0.74 -6.86
N ALA A 45 4.00 -1.69 -7.73
CA ALA A 45 3.99 -1.44 -9.18
C ALA A 45 2.80 -0.60 -9.64
N TYR A 46 1.68 -0.61 -8.90
CA TYR A 46 0.46 0.09 -9.27
C TYR A 46 -0.42 0.39 -8.06
N ALA A 47 -1.26 1.42 -8.15
CA ALA A 47 -2.27 1.75 -7.15
C ALA A 47 -3.49 0.82 -7.27
N TRP A 48 -3.34 -0.42 -6.78
CA TRP A 48 -4.41 -1.41 -6.85
C TRP A 48 -5.63 -0.98 -6.04
N ASN A 49 -6.79 -0.92 -6.67
CA ASN A 49 -8.02 -0.51 -5.99
C ASN A 49 -8.41 -1.45 -4.83
N VAL A 50 -8.04 -2.72 -4.92
CA VAL A 50 -8.28 -3.70 -3.84
C VAL A 50 -7.52 -3.37 -2.54
N LEU A 51 -6.48 -2.54 -2.61
CA LEU A 51 -5.73 -2.03 -1.46
C LEU A 51 -6.28 -0.70 -0.95
N GLY A 52 -7.33 -0.18 -1.59
CA GLY A 52 -8.02 1.03 -1.18
C GLY A 52 -8.61 0.90 0.22
N THR A 53 -8.35 1.87 1.09
CA THR A 53 -8.89 1.95 2.44
C THR A 53 -9.13 3.40 2.82
N THR A 54 -10.02 3.62 3.78
CA THR A 54 -10.29 4.96 4.31
C THR A 54 -9.97 5.00 5.79
N ILE A 55 -9.06 5.89 6.18
CA ILE A 55 -8.73 6.17 7.58
C ILE A 55 -9.35 7.51 7.93
N THR A 56 -10.26 7.52 8.89
CA THR A 56 -10.94 8.75 9.30
C THR A 56 -10.30 9.34 10.54
N VAL A 57 -9.83 10.58 10.43
CA VAL A 57 -9.38 11.39 11.55
C VAL A 57 -10.58 12.18 12.06
N THR A 58 -10.87 12.05 13.36
CA THR A 58 -11.82 12.90 14.07
C THR A 58 -11.03 13.95 14.84
N THR A 59 -11.27 15.23 14.53
CA THR A 59 -10.51 16.32 15.13
C THR A 59 -11.01 16.68 16.53
N ALA A 60 -10.14 17.33 17.31
CA ALA A 60 -10.48 17.99 18.55
C ALA A 60 -10.03 19.45 18.47
N GLN A 61 -10.76 20.35 19.13
CA GLN A 61 -10.45 21.79 19.17
C GLN A 61 -9.01 22.02 19.60
N GLY A 62 -8.29 22.87 18.86
CA GLY A 62 -6.90 23.26 19.14
C GLY A 62 -5.85 22.20 18.81
N THR A 63 -6.24 20.94 18.59
CA THR A 63 -5.31 19.85 18.21
C THR A 63 -5.12 19.83 16.70
N TYR A 64 -3.87 19.84 16.25
CA TYR A 64 -3.55 19.96 14.82
C TYR A 64 -2.72 18.81 14.25
N SER A 65 -2.19 17.90 15.10
CA SER A 65 -1.41 16.73 14.67
C SER A 65 -2.10 15.45 15.07
N TYR A 66 -2.25 14.52 14.14
CA TYR A 66 -2.96 13.23 14.30
C TYR A 66 -2.15 12.11 13.66
N ALA A 67 -2.24 10.89 14.21
CA ALA A 67 -1.72 9.69 13.59
C ALA A 67 -2.77 9.07 12.67
N LEU A 68 -2.36 8.65 11.47
CA LEU A 68 -3.18 7.84 10.57
C LEU A 68 -3.00 6.36 10.92
N THR A 69 -3.66 5.95 12.00
CA THR A 69 -3.51 4.60 12.55
C THR A 69 -3.80 3.52 11.51
N GLY A 70 -2.85 2.62 11.30
CA GLY A 70 -2.93 1.55 10.30
C GLY A 70 -2.44 1.94 8.90
N SER A 71 -1.99 3.18 8.68
CA SER A 71 -1.42 3.59 7.39
C SER A 71 -0.03 3.05 7.16
N GLY A 72 0.73 2.81 8.23
CA GLY A 72 2.17 2.57 8.15
C GLY A 72 2.92 3.77 7.55
N GLN A 73 4.06 3.49 6.92
CA GLN A 73 4.91 4.52 6.29
C GLN A 73 4.79 4.55 4.77
N LYS A 74 4.10 3.59 4.17
CA LYS A 74 4.06 3.40 2.72
C LYS A 74 2.61 3.30 2.27
N PHE A 75 2.13 4.37 1.68
CA PHE A 75 0.79 4.44 1.12
C PHE A 75 0.73 5.51 0.03
N GLN A 76 -0.29 5.44 -0.81
CA GLN A 76 -0.62 6.49 -1.75
C GLN A 76 -1.92 7.17 -1.30
N VAL A 77 -1.94 8.50 -1.37
CA VAL A 77 -3.15 9.29 -1.10
C VAL A 77 -3.97 9.38 -2.37
N LEU A 78 -5.23 8.98 -2.29
CA LEU A 78 -6.19 9.12 -3.37
C LEU A 78 -6.99 10.41 -3.24
N ASP A 79 -7.54 10.67 -2.05
CA ASP A 79 -8.29 11.89 -1.76
C ASP A 79 -8.37 12.14 -0.26
N VAL A 80 -8.55 13.41 0.12
CA VAL A 80 -8.73 13.84 1.51
C VAL A 80 -9.84 14.86 1.58
N LEU A 81 -10.87 14.54 2.34
CA LEU A 81 -12.06 15.37 2.48
C LEU A 81 -12.27 15.79 3.92
N ASN A 82 -12.80 16.97 4.12
CA ASN A 82 -13.45 17.38 5.36
C ASN A 82 -14.96 17.25 5.14
N THR A 83 -15.53 16.12 5.53
CA THR A 83 -16.94 15.80 5.27
C THR A 83 -17.91 16.62 6.12
N THR A 84 -17.46 17.12 7.29
CA THR A 84 -18.26 18.00 8.13
C THR A 84 -18.53 19.35 7.47
N SER A 85 -17.55 19.86 6.70
CA SER A 85 -17.63 21.18 6.05
C SER A 85 -17.74 21.10 4.52
N ASN A 86 -17.78 19.91 3.93
CA ASN A 86 -17.83 19.67 2.47
C ASN A 86 -16.66 20.34 1.72
N ILE A 87 -15.43 20.22 2.26
CA ILE A 87 -14.22 20.80 1.69
C ILE A 87 -13.26 19.69 1.27
N ARG A 88 -12.75 19.73 0.04
CA ARG A 88 -11.60 18.93 -0.38
C ARG A 88 -10.33 19.57 0.17
N MET A 89 -9.59 18.84 1.00
CA MET A 89 -8.36 19.33 1.61
C MET A 89 -7.20 19.31 0.63
N LYS A 90 -6.31 20.29 0.74
CA LYS A 90 -5.11 20.41 -0.11
C LYS A 90 -3.88 19.94 0.65
N ASN A 91 -3.08 19.11 0.01
CA ASN A 91 -1.74 18.78 0.50
C ASN A 91 -0.82 20.00 0.29
N ILE A 92 -0.09 20.37 1.32
CA ILE A 92 0.96 21.38 1.28
C ILE A 92 2.27 20.80 1.83
N ASP A 93 3.38 21.42 1.48
CA ASP A 93 4.67 21.01 2.00
C ASP A 93 4.81 21.28 3.51
N PHE A 94 5.60 20.45 4.18
CA PHE A 94 5.78 20.53 5.63
C PHE A 94 6.41 21.84 6.10
N ALA A 95 7.28 22.46 5.28
CA ALA A 95 7.90 23.75 5.64
C ALA A 95 6.85 24.88 5.65
N THR A 96 5.93 24.88 4.69
CA THR A 96 4.80 25.82 4.65
C THR A 96 3.85 25.57 5.83
N MET A 97 3.55 24.31 6.14
CA MET A 97 2.74 23.97 7.31
C MET A 97 3.38 24.48 8.60
N ASN A 98 4.69 24.30 8.78
CA ASN A 98 5.43 24.80 9.94
C ASN A 98 5.37 26.34 10.05
N ARG A 99 5.43 27.05 8.93
CA ARG A 99 5.27 28.51 8.92
C ARG A 99 3.89 28.91 9.41
N PHE A 100 2.83 28.25 8.93
CA PHE A 100 1.46 28.51 9.37
C PHE A 100 1.25 28.22 10.86
N GLN A 101 1.93 27.22 11.41
CA GLN A 101 1.80 26.84 12.81
C GLN A 101 2.65 27.68 13.78
N ASN A 102 3.77 28.29 13.33
CA ASN A 102 4.77 28.84 14.23
C ASN A 102 5.12 30.34 14.01
N PHE A 103 4.82 30.96 12.83
CA PHE A 103 5.23 32.35 12.57
C PHE A 103 4.26 33.41 13.07
N SER A 104 3.03 33.06 13.35
CA SER A 104 2.02 33.97 13.92
C SER A 104 1.17 33.20 14.92
N THR A 105 0.26 33.88 15.60
CA THR A 105 -0.79 33.20 16.36
C THR A 105 -1.54 32.27 15.39
N PRO A 106 -1.52 30.96 15.59
CA PRO A 106 -2.18 30.05 14.67
C PRO A 106 -3.66 30.37 14.52
N VAL A 107 -4.12 30.38 13.28
CA VAL A 107 -5.53 30.62 13.00
C VAL A 107 -6.32 29.37 13.36
N GLU A 108 -7.37 29.55 14.17
CA GLU A 108 -8.36 28.50 14.44
C GLU A 108 -9.50 28.62 13.43
N GLY A 109 -10.03 27.48 12.99
CA GLY A 109 -11.11 27.44 12.03
C GLY A 109 -11.26 26.09 11.34
N ILE A 110 -12.00 26.08 10.22
CA ILE A 110 -12.26 24.90 9.43
C ILE A 110 -10.98 24.39 8.75
N PRO A 111 -10.52 23.15 9.01
CA PRO A 111 -9.35 22.56 8.35
C PRO A 111 -9.53 22.45 6.83
N ALA A 112 -8.57 23.02 6.06
CA ALA A 112 -8.57 22.99 4.60
C ALA A 112 -7.26 22.48 3.99
N TYR A 113 -6.18 22.45 4.80
CA TYR A 113 -4.85 22.01 4.37
C TYR A 113 -4.34 20.90 5.27
N TYR A 114 -3.52 20.02 4.71
CA TYR A 114 -2.82 18.99 5.47
C TYR A 114 -1.38 18.83 4.96
N ALA A 115 -0.50 18.34 5.83
CA ALA A 115 0.86 17.96 5.51
C ALA A 115 1.24 16.73 6.33
N PHE A 116 2.08 15.85 5.79
CA PHE A 116 2.62 14.72 6.54
C PHE A 116 3.80 15.15 7.40
N ASP A 117 3.85 14.66 8.64
CA ASP A 117 4.80 15.06 9.68
C ASP A 117 5.39 13.81 10.39
N GLY A 118 6.26 13.08 9.66
CA GLY A 118 6.94 11.93 10.20
C GLY A 118 6.01 10.79 10.62
N VAL A 119 6.39 10.05 11.65
CA VAL A 119 5.66 8.87 12.14
C VAL A 119 5.44 8.95 13.65
N ASP A 120 4.50 8.17 14.16
CA ASP A 120 4.28 7.99 15.59
C ASP A 120 5.15 6.83 16.16
N GLY A 121 4.92 6.47 17.44
CA GLY A 121 5.63 5.37 18.10
C GLY A 121 5.29 3.97 17.58
N SER A 122 4.22 3.84 16.80
CA SER A 122 3.79 2.60 16.13
C SER A 122 4.21 2.55 14.66
N TYR A 123 5.00 3.53 14.21
CA TYR A 123 5.41 3.72 12.81
C TYR A 123 4.27 4.05 11.84
N ASP A 124 3.13 4.51 12.36
CA ASP A 124 2.07 5.08 11.54
C ASP A 124 2.39 6.53 11.17
N THR A 125 2.05 6.93 9.95
CA THR A 125 2.32 8.29 9.47
C THR A 125 1.46 9.30 10.21
N LYS A 126 2.08 10.41 10.63
CA LYS A 126 1.40 11.56 11.23
C LYS A 126 1.01 12.57 10.18
N VAL A 127 -0.13 13.21 10.41
CA VAL A 127 -0.64 14.31 9.59
C VAL A 127 -0.86 15.54 10.47
N THR A 128 -0.41 16.68 9.97
CA THR A 128 -0.68 18.00 10.55
C THR A 128 -1.70 18.72 9.66
N ILE A 129 -2.69 19.35 10.27
CA ILE A 129 -3.79 20.03 9.58
C ILE A 129 -3.83 21.51 9.90
N TYR A 130 -4.32 22.34 8.96
CA TYR A 130 -4.45 23.77 9.11
C TYR A 130 -5.68 24.30 8.35
N PRO A 131 -6.40 25.32 8.84
CA PRO A 131 -6.33 25.94 10.19
C PRO A 131 -6.42 24.94 11.33
N ARG A 132 -5.99 25.35 12.54
CA ARG A 132 -6.22 24.50 13.73
C ARG A 132 -7.72 24.32 13.93
N PRO A 133 -8.20 23.09 14.13
CA PRO A 133 -9.63 22.88 14.31
C PRO A 133 -10.21 23.69 15.45
N ASP A 134 -11.26 24.44 15.19
CA ASP A 134 -12.07 25.14 16.19
C ASP A 134 -13.18 24.25 16.77
N GLY A 135 -13.29 23.01 16.29
CA GLY A 135 -14.29 22.04 16.70
C GLY A 135 -13.98 20.60 16.23
N VAL A 136 -15.00 19.77 16.25
CA VAL A 136 -14.92 18.39 15.79
C VAL A 136 -15.27 18.29 14.31
N TYR A 137 -14.32 17.81 13.51
CA TYR A 137 -14.47 17.56 12.07
C TYR A 137 -14.14 16.11 11.77
N SER A 138 -14.86 15.52 10.81
CA SER A 138 -14.56 14.20 10.28
C SER A 138 -13.77 14.35 8.98
N ILE A 139 -12.54 13.84 8.98
CA ILE A 139 -11.60 13.96 7.86
C ILE A 139 -11.20 12.56 7.40
N PRO A 140 -11.94 11.95 6.44
CA PRO A 140 -11.55 10.71 5.81
C PRO A 140 -10.36 10.93 4.87
N PHE A 141 -9.32 10.15 5.06
CA PHE A 141 -8.19 9.96 4.17
C PHE A 141 -8.42 8.69 3.35
N SER A 142 -8.71 8.84 2.07
CA SER A 142 -8.79 7.72 1.13
C SER A 142 -7.39 7.38 0.65
N LEU A 143 -6.90 6.20 1.00
CA LEU A 143 -5.52 5.77 0.80
C LEU A 143 -5.46 4.42 0.10
N THR A 144 -4.39 4.15 -0.63
CA THR A 144 -4.00 2.79 -1.01
C THR A 144 -2.89 2.34 -0.07
N VAL A 145 -3.19 1.35 0.80
CA VAL A 145 -2.25 0.87 1.83
C VAL A 145 -1.86 -0.57 1.52
N PRO A 146 -0.56 -0.90 1.41
CA PRO A 146 -0.10 -2.26 1.19
C PRO A 146 -0.63 -3.22 2.26
N GLN A 147 -0.94 -4.45 1.85
CA GLN A 147 -1.33 -5.50 2.79
C GLN A 147 -0.15 -5.86 3.69
N ALA A 148 -0.39 -6.07 4.97
CA ALA A 148 0.60 -6.58 5.90
C ALA A 148 1.30 -7.84 5.37
N THR A 149 2.50 -8.12 5.87
CA THR A 149 3.25 -9.34 5.52
C THR A 149 2.40 -10.57 5.85
N LEU A 150 2.29 -11.49 4.89
CA LEU A 150 1.58 -12.75 5.10
C LEU A 150 2.34 -13.58 6.14
N SER A 151 1.71 -13.88 7.25
CA SER A 151 2.31 -14.61 8.37
C SER A 151 1.50 -15.84 8.79
N SER A 152 0.22 -15.88 8.44
CA SER A 152 -0.65 -17.04 8.71
C SER A 152 -0.99 -17.75 7.40
N ASP A 153 -0.94 -19.08 7.42
CA ASP A 153 -1.20 -19.96 6.26
C ASP A 153 -2.55 -19.68 5.57
N SER A 154 -3.55 -19.29 6.37
CA SER A 154 -4.91 -18.99 5.89
C SER A 154 -5.10 -17.56 5.38
N THR A 155 -4.09 -16.68 5.51
CA THR A 155 -4.21 -15.30 5.04
C THR A 155 -4.32 -15.26 3.52
N VAL A 156 -5.38 -14.66 3.01
CA VAL A 156 -5.61 -14.49 1.57
C VAL A 156 -4.84 -13.26 1.08
N VAL A 157 -4.09 -13.42 -0.03
CA VAL A 157 -3.45 -12.31 -0.73
C VAL A 157 -4.51 -11.44 -1.40
N LYS A 158 -4.36 -10.11 -1.31
CA LYS A 158 -5.31 -9.16 -1.89
C LYS A 158 -5.03 -8.86 -3.36
N VAL A 159 -3.75 -8.70 -3.72
CA VAL A 159 -3.34 -8.46 -5.12
C VAL A 159 -3.48 -9.73 -5.95
N PRO A 160 -3.47 -9.66 -7.30
CA PRO A 160 -3.64 -10.84 -8.15
C PRO A 160 -2.67 -11.96 -7.81
N ASP A 161 -3.19 -13.08 -7.34
CA ASP A 161 -2.45 -14.23 -6.83
C ASP A 161 -1.56 -14.89 -7.88
N THR A 162 -2.04 -14.95 -9.13
CA THR A 162 -1.27 -15.49 -10.27
C THR A 162 0.02 -14.71 -10.54
N LEU A 163 0.00 -13.38 -10.36
CA LEU A 163 1.19 -12.54 -10.46
C LEU A 163 2.17 -12.84 -9.33
N VAL A 164 1.65 -12.99 -8.10
CA VAL A 164 2.48 -13.31 -6.92
C VAL A 164 3.16 -14.66 -7.10
N ALA A 165 2.40 -15.67 -7.50
CA ALA A 165 2.93 -17.01 -7.76
C ALA A 165 4.02 -17.02 -8.85
N GLN A 166 3.76 -16.31 -9.97
CA GLN A 166 4.71 -16.25 -11.09
C GLN A 166 6.01 -15.53 -10.72
N ASN A 167 5.91 -14.40 -9.99
CA ASN A 167 7.11 -13.67 -9.54
C ASN A 167 7.89 -14.46 -8.47
N ALA A 168 7.19 -15.09 -7.52
CA ALA A 168 7.84 -15.94 -6.52
C ALA A 168 8.53 -17.15 -7.15
N TYR A 169 7.92 -17.76 -8.16
CA TYR A 169 8.53 -18.83 -8.96
C TYR A 169 9.79 -18.37 -9.67
N ALA A 170 9.77 -17.21 -10.33
CA ALA A 170 10.96 -16.66 -10.99
C ALA A 170 12.13 -16.42 -9.98
N ARG A 171 11.82 -15.94 -8.77
CA ARG A 171 12.81 -15.76 -7.69
C ARG A 171 13.39 -17.09 -7.20
N ALA A 172 12.55 -18.11 -7.08
CA ALA A 172 12.98 -19.44 -6.67
C ALA A 172 13.89 -20.10 -7.70
N LEU A 173 13.66 -19.88 -9.00
CA LEU A 173 14.54 -20.34 -10.06
C LEU A 173 15.92 -19.65 -10.02
N VAL A 174 15.95 -18.35 -9.71
CA VAL A 174 17.21 -17.60 -9.53
C VAL A 174 18.01 -18.18 -8.36
N GLU A 175 17.34 -18.51 -7.24
CA GLU A 175 17.99 -19.09 -6.06
C GLU A 175 18.58 -20.47 -6.37
N ARG A 176 17.88 -21.31 -7.14
CA ARG A 176 18.39 -22.64 -7.55
C ARG A 176 19.58 -22.57 -8.51
N GLY A 177 19.59 -21.62 -9.43
CA GLY A 177 20.69 -21.42 -10.37
C GLY A 177 20.99 -22.56 -11.32
N GLU A 178 20.04 -23.50 -11.53
CA GLU A 178 20.26 -24.81 -12.19
C GLU A 178 20.59 -24.69 -13.69
N ASP A 179 20.16 -23.62 -14.38
CA ASP A 179 20.29 -23.49 -15.84
C ASP A 179 21.03 -22.24 -16.31
N GLY A 180 21.89 -21.70 -15.46
CA GLY A 180 22.62 -20.46 -15.76
C GLY A 180 21.74 -19.23 -15.90
N GLY A 181 20.49 -19.28 -15.45
CA GLY A 181 19.58 -18.14 -15.41
C GLY A 181 18.61 -18.04 -16.58
N LEU A 182 18.60 -18.96 -17.54
CA LEU A 182 17.69 -18.93 -18.70
C LEU A 182 16.22 -19.06 -18.27
N SER A 183 15.86 -20.12 -17.55
CA SER A 183 14.48 -20.35 -17.08
C SER A 183 14.01 -19.27 -16.12
N SER A 184 14.89 -18.73 -15.27
CA SER A 184 14.55 -17.63 -14.37
C SER A 184 14.29 -16.34 -15.14
N SER A 185 15.07 -16.07 -16.19
CA SER A 185 14.86 -14.91 -17.06
C SER A 185 13.55 -15.00 -17.84
N GLU A 186 13.22 -16.16 -18.38
CA GLU A 186 11.94 -16.42 -19.07
C GLU A 186 10.76 -16.27 -18.12
N ALA A 187 10.83 -16.85 -16.92
CA ALA A 187 9.79 -16.74 -15.90
C ALA A 187 9.58 -15.29 -15.45
N TYR A 188 10.65 -14.52 -15.33
CA TYR A 188 10.57 -13.09 -14.99
C TYR A 188 9.99 -12.24 -16.12
N LEU A 189 10.34 -12.52 -17.39
CA LEU A 189 9.76 -11.84 -18.55
C LEU A 189 8.25 -12.13 -18.65
N LEU A 190 7.84 -13.37 -18.42
CA LEU A 190 6.42 -13.74 -18.37
C LEU A 190 5.70 -12.98 -17.25
N TYR A 191 6.27 -12.91 -16.04
CA TYR A 191 5.73 -12.09 -14.97
C TYR A 191 5.54 -10.63 -15.39
N LYS A 192 6.54 -10.04 -16.06
CA LYS A 192 6.47 -8.65 -16.53
C LYS A 192 5.35 -8.43 -17.53
N ALA A 193 5.17 -9.34 -18.49
CA ALA A 193 4.07 -9.29 -19.45
C ALA A 193 2.72 -9.38 -18.73
N MET A 194 2.56 -10.36 -17.85
CA MET A 194 1.33 -10.50 -17.05
C MET A 194 1.04 -9.27 -16.20
N LEU A 195 2.05 -8.67 -15.56
CA LEU A 195 1.89 -7.45 -14.76
C LEU A 195 1.37 -6.30 -15.62
N SER A 196 1.91 -6.12 -16.83
CA SER A 196 1.45 -5.09 -17.78
C SER A 196 -0.02 -5.30 -18.15
N ASP A 197 -0.43 -6.54 -18.42
CA ASP A 197 -1.81 -6.88 -18.77
C ASP A 197 -2.78 -6.60 -17.62
N TYR A 198 -2.39 -6.97 -16.38
CA TYR A 198 -3.21 -6.70 -15.19
C TYR A 198 -3.33 -5.20 -14.90
N ILE A 199 -2.25 -4.42 -15.05
CA ILE A 199 -2.29 -2.95 -14.91
C ILE A 199 -3.21 -2.33 -15.95
N ALA A 200 -3.14 -2.78 -17.21
CA ALA A 200 -4.02 -2.31 -18.27
C ALA A 200 -5.50 -2.60 -17.95
N LEU A 201 -5.82 -3.80 -17.46
CA LEU A 201 -7.17 -4.16 -17.05
C LEU A 201 -7.66 -3.33 -15.86
N GLU A 202 -6.80 -3.11 -14.85
CA GLU A 202 -7.15 -2.30 -13.69
C GLU A 202 -7.40 -0.85 -14.06
N GLY A 203 -6.55 -0.27 -14.92
CA GLY A 203 -6.71 1.10 -15.42
C GLY A 203 -8.00 1.33 -16.23
N THR A 204 -8.49 0.31 -16.94
CA THR A 204 -9.79 0.43 -17.63
C THR A 204 -10.99 0.37 -16.69
N ARG A 205 -10.87 -0.36 -15.58
CA ARG A 205 -11.95 -0.48 -14.57
C ARG A 205 -12.06 0.74 -13.67
N TYR A 206 -10.95 1.42 -13.43
CA TYR A 206 -10.83 2.58 -12.55
C TYR A 206 -10.13 3.72 -13.29
N PRO A 207 -10.84 4.40 -14.23
CA PRO A 207 -10.24 5.49 -14.99
C PRO A 207 -9.87 6.64 -14.05
N GLU A 208 -8.72 7.25 -14.31
CA GLU A 208 -8.30 8.45 -13.59
C GLU A 208 -9.30 9.59 -13.84
N ASN A 209 -9.73 10.25 -12.76
CA ASN A 209 -10.56 11.44 -12.85
C ASN A 209 -9.69 12.61 -13.38
N GLN A 210 -9.88 12.99 -14.63
CA GLN A 210 -9.28 14.20 -15.17
C GLN A 210 -10.13 15.41 -14.77
N GLU A 211 -9.72 16.13 -13.72
CA GLU A 211 -10.29 17.43 -13.42
C GLU A 211 -9.70 18.49 -14.37
N PHE A 212 -10.48 18.93 -15.34
CA PHE A 212 -10.15 20.12 -16.12
C PHE A 212 -10.48 21.36 -15.28
N VAL A 213 -9.46 21.99 -14.72
CA VAL A 213 -9.62 23.32 -14.11
C VAL A 213 -9.54 24.34 -15.22
N ALA A 214 -10.68 24.96 -15.58
CA ALA A 214 -10.67 26.13 -16.45
C ALA A 214 -9.91 27.28 -15.73
N ILE A 215 -8.87 27.78 -16.34
CA ILE A 215 -8.06 28.93 -15.90
C ILE A 215 -8.81 30.21 -16.27
#